data_8560f82fc25b278ad55b204d44be14f8
#
_entry.id   8560f82fc25b278ad55b204d44be14f8
#
_cell.length_a   1.000
_cell.length_b   1.000
_cell.length_c   1.000
_cell.angle_alpha   90.00
_cell.angle_beta   90.00
_cell.angle_gamma   90.00
#
_symmetry.space_group_name_H-M   'P 1'
#
loop_
_entity.id
_entity.type
_entity.pdbx_description
1 polymer ?
#
loop_
_entity_poly.entity_id
_entity_poly.type
_entity_poly.pdbx_seq_one_letter_code
_entity_poly.pdbx_strand_id
1 'polypeptide(L)'
;MIKLPSEIDVNNLIDDLRILSWEAAEVLLYYSKILKDSDFKSNILKNDNIEDPVTKADLKVNEVIIQRINEKYKGVDWEILSEENVKIDPQTTNTEVDWIWVLDPLDGTKDFIQGTSNYAMHLALNYKQKPYLGIVLIPENDELWFSYGEKIWGEKRDGSNIKANLSKNKNLQDMILVTSKNHRNEILKKLIQKINFKKVNIMGSIGCKIASIVRGESDIYICLSLPGKSSPKDWDFAAPEAILKAAGGAITTLDFQPLTYGKPNFEQNGIIVASSNLVTHMNVCLQIKEIIEKHNLYPLKG
;
A
#
# COMPACT_ATOMS: atom_id res chain seq x y z
N MET A 1 -24.52 -5.01 -2.87
CA MET A 1 -23.41 -4.38 -3.63
C MET A 1 -23.55 -2.88 -3.45
N ILE A 2 -22.51 -2.20 -3.00
CA ILE A 2 -22.48 -0.73 -2.88
C ILE A 2 -22.59 -0.17 -4.30
N LYS A 3 -23.47 0.83 -4.51
CA LYS A 3 -23.58 1.50 -5.81
C LYS A 3 -22.60 2.66 -5.83
N LEU A 4 -21.79 2.73 -6.87
CA LEU A 4 -21.02 3.94 -7.20
C LEU A 4 -21.97 5.12 -7.38
N PRO A 5 -21.48 6.38 -7.32
CA PRO A 5 -22.30 7.53 -7.69
C PRO A 5 -23.05 7.28 -8.99
N SER A 6 -24.29 7.74 -9.09
CA SER A 6 -25.32 7.26 -10.03
C SER A 6 -24.99 7.33 -11.53
N GLU A 7 -23.92 8.01 -11.88
CA GLU A 7 -23.52 8.24 -13.29
C GLU A 7 -22.30 7.39 -13.69
N ILE A 8 -21.76 6.56 -12.79
CA ILE A 8 -20.53 5.82 -13.03
C ILE A 8 -20.84 4.38 -13.46
N ASP A 9 -20.49 4.06 -14.71
CA ASP A 9 -20.37 2.67 -15.15
C ASP A 9 -19.07 2.06 -14.64
N VAL A 10 -19.16 0.95 -13.92
CA VAL A 10 -18.02 0.32 -13.27
C VAL A 10 -17.01 -0.25 -14.25
N ASN A 11 -17.45 -0.75 -15.39
CA ASN A 11 -16.54 -1.34 -16.38
C ASN A 11 -15.71 -0.24 -17.05
N ASN A 12 -16.38 0.86 -17.43
CA ASN A 12 -15.69 2.03 -17.96
C ASN A 12 -14.69 2.60 -16.95
N LEU A 13 -15.08 2.71 -15.66
CA LEU A 13 -14.17 3.17 -14.62
C LEU A 13 -12.94 2.26 -14.51
N ILE A 14 -13.12 0.94 -14.48
CA ILE A 14 -12.01 -0.01 -14.39
C ILE A 14 -11.07 0.12 -15.60
N ASP A 15 -11.62 0.20 -16.82
CA ASP A 15 -10.80 0.35 -18.03
C ASP A 15 -10.01 1.66 -18.03
N ASP A 16 -10.63 2.75 -17.59
CA ASP A 16 -9.96 4.04 -17.46
C ASP A 16 -8.82 4.00 -16.45
N LEU A 17 -9.07 3.40 -15.31
CA LEU A 17 -8.07 3.28 -14.25
C LEU A 17 -6.91 2.35 -14.66
N ARG A 18 -7.17 1.34 -15.47
CA ARG A 18 -6.10 0.50 -16.04
C ARG A 18 -5.19 1.31 -16.95
N ILE A 19 -5.76 2.07 -17.89
CA ILE A 19 -5.01 2.95 -18.81
C ILE A 19 -4.19 3.95 -17.97
N LEU A 20 -4.83 4.62 -17.02
CA LEU A 20 -4.20 5.61 -16.15
C LEU A 20 -3.05 5.02 -15.31
N SER A 21 -3.22 3.79 -14.82
CA SER A 21 -2.16 3.10 -14.08
C SER A 21 -0.94 2.84 -14.94
N TRP A 22 -1.12 2.41 -16.17
CA TRP A 22 0.01 2.19 -17.10
C TRP A 22 0.66 3.50 -17.55
N GLU A 23 -0.10 4.60 -17.70
CA GLU A 23 0.47 5.94 -17.91
C GLU A 23 1.34 6.36 -16.69
N ALA A 24 0.89 6.12 -15.47
CA ALA A 24 1.68 6.37 -14.26
C ALA A 24 2.95 5.48 -14.21
N ALA A 25 2.86 4.22 -14.67
CA ALA A 25 4.03 3.34 -14.78
C ALA A 25 5.11 3.92 -15.69
N GLU A 26 4.74 4.51 -16.84
CA GLU A 26 5.71 5.14 -17.75
C GLU A 26 6.46 6.29 -17.05
N VAL A 27 5.73 7.11 -16.28
CA VAL A 27 6.35 8.20 -15.52
C VAL A 27 7.35 7.66 -14.50
N LEU A 28 6.93 6.69 -13.68
CA LEU A 28 7.80 6.11 -12.65
C LEU A 28 9.03 5.42 -13.25
N LEU A 29 8.86 4.62 -14.31
CA LEU A 29 9.97 3.95 -14.97
C LEU A 29 10.94 4.92 -15.64
N TYR A 30 10.44 6.02 -16.22
CA TYR A 30 11.29 7.07 -16.78
C TYR A 30 12.23 7.66 -15.69
N TYR A 31 11.69 8.06 -14.56
CA TYR A 31 12.49 8.61 -13.47
C TYR A 31 13.38 7.55 -12.79
N SER A 32 12.91 6.31 -12.66
CA SER A 32 13.71 5.19 -12.16
C SER A 32 14.96 4.96 -13.04
N LYS A 33 14.77 5.01 -14.38
CA LYS A 33 15.89 4.88 -15.32
C LYS A 33 16.91 6.02 -15.16
N ILE A 34 16.43 7.25 -15.02
CA ILE A 34 17.30 8.43 -14.77
C ILE A 34 18.11 8.23 -13.50
N LEU A 35 17.50 7.74 -12.41
CA LEU A 35 18.20 7.51 -11.14
C LEU A 35 19.22 6.36 -11.22
N LYS A 36 19.03 5.39 -12.12
CA LYS A 36 19.98 4.29 -12.34
C LYS A 36 21.18 4.70 -13.21
N ASP A 37 21.08 5.79 -13.96
CA ASP A 37 22.17 6.29 -14.80
C ASP A 37 23.29 6.91 -13.93
N SER A 38 24.51 6.36 -14.04
CA SER A 38 25.67 6.77 -13.24
C SER A 38 26.12 8.21 -13.50
N ASP A 39 26.00 8.67 -14.76
CA ASP A 39 26.44 10.01 -15.15
C ASP A 39 25.48 11.07 -14.63
N PHE A 40 24.17 10.75 -14.62
CA PHE A 40 23.15 11.60 -14.04
C PHE A 40 23.25 11.66 -12.50
N LYS A 41 23.49 10.51 -11.86
CA LYS A 41 23.74 10.45 -10.40
C LYS A 41 24.92 11.33 -9.96
N SER A 42 26.02 11.32 -10.72
CA SER A 42 27.19 12.13 -10.42
C SER A 42 26.97 13.64 -10.55
N ASN A 43 26.08 14.06 -11.45
CA ASN A 43 25.72 15.46 -11.66
C ASN A 43 24.72 15.98 -10.61
N ILE A 44 23.77 15.15 -10.18
CA ILE A 44 22.82 15.50 -9.09
C ILE A 44 23.52 15.55 -7.75
N LEU A 45 24.44 14.62 -7.44
CA LEU A 45 25.22 14.61 -6.20
C LEU A 45 26.15 15.82 -6.07
N LYS A 46 26.45 16.52 -7.17
CA LYS A 46 27.26 17.73 -7.17
C LYS A 46 26.46 19.02 -6.99
N ASN A 47 25.17 19.03 -7.29
CA ASN A 47 24.35 20.24 -7.42
C ASN A 47 23.12 20.31 -6.51
N ASP A 48 23.15 19.78 -5.30
CA ASP A 48 22.05 19.84 -4.34
C ASP A 48 20.90 18.84 -4.53
N ASN A 49 20.56 18.18 -3.40
CA ASN A 49 19.37 17.38 -3.13
C ASN A 49 19.12 16.14 -4.02
N ILE A 50 19.54 15.00 -3.50
CA ILE A 50 19.12 13.65 -3.94
C ILE A 50 17.58 13.50 -3.96
N GLU A 51 16.86 14.39 -3.30
CA GLU A 51 15.40 14.41 -3.22
C GLU A 51 14.71 14.84 -4.54
N ASP A 52 15.36 15.65 -5.37
CA ASP A 52 14.70 16.30 -6.51
C ASP A 52 14.10 15.36 -7.58
N PRO A 53 14.75 14.28 -8.06
CA PRO A 53 14.11 13.38 -9.05
C PRO A 53 12.96 12.55 -8.46
N VAL A 54 13.02 12.24 -7.18
CA VAL A 54 11.98 11.52 -6.46
C VAL A 54 10.76 12.40 -6.33
N THR A 55 10.97 13.62 -5.84
CA THR A 55 9.90 14.63 -5.74
C THR A 55 9.26 14.90 -7.09
N LYS A 56 10.04 14.93 -8.19
CA LYS A 56 9.49 15.10 -9.55
C LYS A 56 8.66 13.90 -10.00
N ALA A 57 9.08 12.68 -9.69
CA ALA A 57 8.32 11.48 -10.02
C ALA A 57 6.98 11.46 -9.27
N ASP A 58 7.02 11.68 -7.94
CA ASP A 58 5.85 11.77 -7.07
C ASP A 58 4.86 12.82 -7.57
N LEU A 59 5.32 14.06 -7.73
CA LEU A 59 4.47 15.18 -8.17
C LEU A 59 3.89 14.95 -9.56
N LYS A 60 4.66 14.34 -10.49
CA LYS A 60 4.16 14.10 -11.85
C LYS A 60 3.10 13.01 -11.89
N VAL A 61 3.27 11.92 -11.13
CA VAL A 61 2.23 10.88 -11.00
C VAL A 61 0.99 11.47 -10.32
N ASN A 62 1.18 12.23 -9.24
CA ASN A 62 0.09 12.92 -8.54
C ASN A 62 -0.72 13.79 -9.50
N GLU A 63 -0.04 14.64 -10.27
CA GLU A 63 -0.66 15.53 -11.27
C GLU A 63 -1.48 14.73 -12.30
N VAL A 64 -0.86 13.72 -12.92
CA VAL A 64 -1.48 12.90 -13.97
C VAL A 64 -2.75 12.21 -13.45
N ILE A 65 -2.68 11.58 -12.28
CA ILE A 65 -3.82 10.86 -11.70
C ILE A 65 -4.97 11.82 -11.35
N ILE A 66 -4.67 12.90 -10.62
CA ILE A 66 -5.69 13.86 -10.17
C ILE A 66 -6.34 14.56 -11.37
N GLN A 67 -5.53 15.01 -12.34
CA GLN A 67 -6.05 15.68 -13.51
C GLN A 67 -6.99 14.76 -14.30
N ARG A 68 -6.60 13.51 -14.57
CA ARG A 68 -7.43 12.55 -15.31
C ARG A 68 -8.75 12.24 -14.61
N ILE A 69 -8.71 12.01 -13.29
CA ILE A 69 -9.94 11.75 -12.51
C ILE A 69 -10.86 12.98 -12.60
N ASN A 70 -10.34 14.19 -12.39
CA ASN A 70 -11.14 15.41 -12.40
C ASN A 70 -11.71 15.75 -13.79
N GLU A 71 -10.94 15.56 -14.86
CA GLU A 71 -11.39 15.81 -16.23
C GLU A 71 -12.46 14.82 -16.67
N LYS A 72 -12.22 13.53 -16.45
CA LYS A 72 -13.08 12.46 -16.97
C LYS A 72 -14.37 12.30 -16.18
N TYR A 73 -14.31 12.53 -14.89
CA TYR A 73 -15.43 12.36 -13.96
C TYR A 73 -15.89 13.69 -13.36
N LYS A 74 -15.89 14.72 -14.19
CA LYS A 74 -16.32 16.07 -13.77
C LYS A 74 -17.76 16.04 -13.28
N GLY A 75 -17.98 16.58 -12.07
CA GLY A 75 -19.31 16.67 -11.45
C GLY A 75 -19.74 15.45 -10.65
N VAL A 76 -18.89 14.43 -10.57
CA VAL A 76 -19.11 13.31 -9.63
C VAL A 76 -18.78 13.77 -8.22
N ASP A 77 -19.67 13.45 -7.26
CA ASP A 77 -19.51 13.81 -5.85
C ASP A 77 -18.52 12.88 -5.15
N TRP A 78 -17.24 13.21 -5.29
CA TRP A 78 -16.12 12.59 -4.58
C TRP A 78 -14.99 13.56 -4.34
N GLU A 79 -14.16 13.28 -3.35
CA GLU A 79 -12.97 14.04 -3.03
C GLU A 79 -11.70 13.22 -3.35
N ILE A 80 -10.55 13.89 -3.36
CA ILE A 80 -9.25 13.25 -3.58
C ILE A 80 -8.30 13.60 -2.44
N LEU A 81 -7.94 12.59 -1.66
CA LEU A 81 -6.89 12.64 -0.66
C LEU A 81 -5.60 12.09 -1.28
N SER A 82 -4.58 12.91 -1.40
CA SER A 82 -3.27 12.50 -1.90
C SER A 82 -2.17 12.86 -0.90
N GLU A 83 -1.16 11.99 -0.77
CA GLU A 83 0.03 12.25 0.04
C GLU A 83 0.65 13.60 -0.30
N GLU A 84 0.84 13.91 -1.60
CA GLU A 84 1.50 15.13 -2.04
C GLU A 84 0.66 16.38 -1.77
N ASN A 85 -0.66 16.30 -1.91
CA ASN A 85 -1.55 17.41 -1.59
C ASN A 85 -1.56 17.71 -0.08
N VAL A 86 -1.58 16.68 0.75
CA VAL A 86 -1.52 16.82 2.23
C VAL A 86 -0.19 17.40 2.69
N LYS A 87 0.92 17.10 2.03
CA LYS A 87 2.23 17.73 2.31
C LYS A 87 2.21 19.23 2.06
N ILE A 88 1.45 19.70 1.05
CA ILE A 88 1.32 21.11 0.72
C ILE A 88 0.36 21.79 1.69
N ASP A 89 -0.84 21.23 1.86
CA ASP A 89 -1.86 21.74 2.77
C ASP A 89 -2.69 20.61 3.39
N PRO A 90 -2.47 20.29 4.66
CA PRO A 90 -3.18 19.22 5.35
C PRO A 90 -4.70 19.42 5.47
N GLN A 91 -5.22 20.62 5.19
CA GLN A 91 -6.65 20.95 5.32
C GLN A 91 -7.41 20.90 3.98
N THR A 92 -6.73 20.58 2.87
CA THR A 92 -7.34 20.64 1.53
C THR A 92 -8.40 19.60 1.25
N THR A 93 -8.46 18.51 2.01
CA THR A 93 -9.36 17.39 1.70
C THR A 93 -10.50 17.29 2.71
N ASN A 94 -11.73 17.37 2.23
CA ASN A 94 -12.91 17.08 3.02
C ASN A 94 -13.08 15.57 3.16
N THR A 95 -12.80 15.00 4.34
CA THR A 95 -12.92 13.57 4.62
C THR A 95 -14.32 13.14 5.06
N GLU A 96 -15.28 14.05 5.15
CA GLU A 96 -16.67 13.76 5.57
C GLU A 96 -17.59 13.35 4.41
N VAL A 97 -17.04 13.28 3.17
CA VAL A 97 -17.79 12.81 2.00
C VAL A 97 -17.91 11.29 1.97
N ASP A 98 -18.98 10.79 1.31
CA ASP A 98 -19.21 9.35 1.18
C ASP A 98 -18.12 8.67 0.33
N TRP A 99 -17.65 9.33 -0.72
CA TRP A 99 -16.68 8.78 -1.66
C TRP A 99 -15.41 9.62 -1.70
N ILE A 100 -14.27 8.97 -1.47
CA ILE A 100 -12.96 9.64 -1.47
C ILE A 100 -11.90 8.75 -2.15
N TRP A 101 -11.22 9.33 -3.14
CA TRP A 101 -10.01 8.74 -3.69
C TRP A 101 -8.86 8.93 -2.72
N VAL A 102 -8.06 7.90 -2.52
CA VAL A 102 -6.87 7.91 -1.67
C VAL A 102 -5.68 7.50 -2.51
N LEU A 103 -4.73 8.41 -2.70
CA LEU A 103 -3.59 8.27 -3.61
C LEU A 103 -2.27 8.34 -2.86
N ASP A 104 -1.43 7.33 -3.07
CA ASP A 104 0.01 7.39 -2.85
C ASP A 104 0.70 7.28 -4.22
N PRO A 105 1.28 8.35 -4.74
CA PRO A 105 1.89 8.32 -6.08
C PRO A 105 3.14 7.45 -6.16
N LEU A 106 3.87 7.29 -5.04
CA LEU A 106 5.12 6.53 -4.97
C LEU A 106 5.41 5.99 -3.55
N ASP A 107 4.73 4.91 -3.16
CA ASP A 107 5.09 4.16 -1.95
C ASP A 107 6.43 3.42 -2.15
N GLY A 108 7.30 3.53 -1.17
CA GLY A 108 8.63 2.95 -1.24
C GLY A 108 9.68 3.91 -1.81
N THR A 109 9.55 5.20 -1.58
CA THR A 109 10.45 6.28 -2.02
C THR A 109 11.93 5.96 -1.80
N LYS A 110 12.29 5.37 -0.63
CA LYS A 110 13.68 4.97 -0.35
C LYS A 110 14.19 3.87 -1.27
N ASP A 111 13.34 2.92 -1.60
CA ASP A 111 13.65 1.82 -2.52
C ASP A 111 13.78 2.33 -3.94
N PHE A 112 12.93 3.29 -4.34
CA PHE A 112 13.02 3.99 -5.62
C PHE A 112 14.38 4.72 -5.77
N ILE A 113 14.80 5.51 -4.75
CA ILE A 113 16.12 6.19 -4.73
C ILE A 113 17.27 5.19 -4.83
N GLN A 114 17.14 4.04 -4.15
CA GLN A 114 18.15 2.99 -4.16
C GLN A 114 18.20 2.21 -5.48
N GLY A 115 17.27 2.45 -6.39
CA GLY A 115 17.17 1.75 -7.69
C GLY A 115 16.72 0.30 -7.56
N THR A 116 16.01 -0.06 -6.47
CA THR A 116 15.40 -1.39 -6.34
C THR A 116 14.04 -1.42 -7.05
N SER A 117 13.50 -2.62 -7.24
CA SER A 117 12.16 -2.81 -7.85
C SER A 117 11.00 -2.76 -6.85
N ASN A 118 11.26 -2.39 -5.58
CA ASN A 118 10.30 -2.49 -4.50
C ASN A 118 9.59 -1.17 -4.20
N TYR A 119 9.00 -0.57 -5.21
CA TYR A 119 8.15 0.60 -5.09
C TYR A 119 6.84 0.41 -5.86
N ALA A 120 5.81 1.13 -5.48
CA ALA A 120 4.48 1.00 -6.07
C ALA A 120 3.72 2.33 -6.06
N MET A 121 2.73 2.47 -6.95
CA MET A 121 1.67 3.48 -6.82
C MET A 121 0.44 2.81 -6.21
N HIS A 122 -0.22 3.50 -5.28
CA HIS A 122 -1.48 3.07 -4.68
C HIS A 122 -2.59 4.05 -5.02
N LEU A 123 -3.72 3.53 -5.51
CA LEU A 123 -4.93 4.32 -5.69
C LEU A 123 -6.12 3.53 -5.16
N ALA A 124 -6.84 4.08 -4.21
CA ALA A 124 -8.06 3.47 -3.68
C ALA A 124 -9.25 4.40 -3.84
N LEU A 125 -10.45 3.83 -4.00
CA LEU A 125 -11.70 4.55 -3.80
C LEU A 125 -12.37 4.02 -2.54
N ASN A 126 -12.42 4.86 -1.52
CA ASN A 126 -13.06 4.57 -0.26
C ASN A 126 -14.54 4.97 -0.30
N TYR A 127 -15.40 4.13 0.26
CA TYR A 127 -16.79 4.44 0.55
C TYR A 127 -17.00 4.48 2.07
N LYS A 128 -17.45 5.62 2.57
CA LYS A 128 -17.65 5.84 4.00
C LYS A 128 -16.44 5.39 4.82
N GLN A 129 -15.29 5.90 4.44
CA GLN A 129 -14.01 5.65 5.09
C GLN A 129 -13.55 4.16 5.07
N LYS A 130 -14.03 3.37 4.10
CA LYS A 130 -13.61 1.96 3.91
C LYS A 130 -13.17 1.74 2.48
N PRO A 131 -12.01 1.13 2.24
CA PRO A 131 -11.57 0.80 0.88
C PRO A 131 -12.56 -0.12 0.17
N TYR A 132 -13.02 0.30 -1.01
CA TYR A 132 -13.99 -0.45 -1.82
C TYR A 132 -13.41 -0.86 -3.18
N LEU A 133 -12.60 0.01 -3.78
CA LEU A 133 -11.78 -0.28 -4.95
C LEU A 133 -10.32 -0.05 -4.56
N GLY A 134 -9.43 -0.89 -5.02
CA GLY A 134 -8.00 -0.74 -4.82
C GLY A 134 -7.20 -1.03 -6.08
N ILE A 135 -6.14 -0.26 -6.27
CA ILE A 135 -5.16 -0.42 -7.34
C ILE A 135 -3.78 -0.38 -6.73
N VAL A 136 -2.98 -1.40 -6.99
CA VAL A 136 -1.56 -1.45 -6.66
C VAL A 136 -0.79 -1.72 -7.95
N LEU A 137 -0.05 -0.72 -8.41
CA LEU A 137 0.83 -0.81 -9.56
C LEU A 137 2.27 -0.97 -9.12
N ILE A 138 2.97 -2.00 -9.60
CA ILE A 138 4.39 -2.26 -9.34
C ILE A 138 5.14 -2.17 -10.68
N PRO A 139 5.62 -0.99 -11.09
CA PRO A 139 6.09 -0.73 -12.45
C PRO A 139 7.26 -1.59 -12.87
N GLU A 140 8.26 -1.78 -12.01
CA GLU A 140 9.47 -2.57 -12.30
C GLU A 140 9.19 -4.06 -12.50
N ASN A 141 8.06 -4.55 -11.98
CA ASN A 141 7.64 -5.94 -12.14
C ASN A 141 6.63 -6.11 -13.28
N ASP A 142 6.29 -5.01 -13.96
CA ASP A 142 5.25 -4.99 -15.00
C ASP A 142 3.92 -5.56 -14.47
N GLU A 143 3.53 -5.16 -13.24
CA GLU A 143 2.48 -5.81 -12.46
C GLU A 143 1.45 -4.80 -11.97
N LEU A 144 0.17 -5.10 -12.22
CA LEU A 144 -0.96 -4.28 -11.83
C LEU A 144 -2.04 -5.14 -11.19
N TRP A 145 -2.39 -4.82 -9.95
CA TRP A 145 -3.48 -5.44 -9.22
C TRP A 145 -4.66 -4.50 -9.05
N PHE A 146 -5.87 -5.04 -9.30
CA PHE A 146 -7.13 -4.34 -9.10
C PHE A 146 -8.04 -5.12 -8.17
N SER A 147 -8.80 -4.39 -7.36
CA SER A 147 -9.95 -4.94 -6.66
C SER A 147 -11.16 -4.03 -6.77
N TYR A 148 -12.35 -4.63 -6.79
CA TYR A 148 -13.63 -3.94 -6.70
C TYR A 148 -14.61 -4.78 -5.89
N GLY A 149 -14.96 -4.32 -4.68
CA GLY A 149 -15.68 -5.16 -3.71
C GLY A 149 -14.89 -6.43 -3.41
N GLU A 150 -15.49 -7.59 -3.67
CA GLU A 150 -14.88 -8.91 -3.42
C GLU A 150 -14.14 -9.48 -4.65
N LYS A 151 -14.10 -8.74 -5.75
CA LYS A 151 -13.42 -9.18 -6.97
C LYS A 151 -12.00 -8.68 -7.01
N ILE A 152 -11.08 -9.54 -7.49
CA ILE A 152 -9.68 -9.21 -7.70
C ILE A 152 -9.21 -9.65 -9.09
N TRP A 153 -8.34 -8.85 -9.69
CA TRP A 153 -7.62 -9.15 -10.94
C TRP A 153 -6.16 -8.75 -10.79
N GLY A 154 -5.30 -9.50 -11.44
CA GLY A 154 -3.92 -9.11 -11.66
C GLY A 154 -3.58 -9.20 -13.13
N GLU A 155 -2.82 -8.26 -13.65
CA GLU A 155 -2.37 -8.27 -15.03
C GLU A 155 -0.94 -7.75 -15.19
N LYS A 156 -0.31 -8.19 -16.29
CA LYS A 156 0.93 -7.63 -16.80
C LYS A 156 0.62 -6.57 -17.85
N ARG A 157 1.62 -5.77 -18.20
CA ARG A 157 1.49 -4.76 -19.25
C ARG A 157 1.13 -5.34 -20.62
N ASP A 158 1.56 -6.56 -20.93
CA ASP A 158 1.22 -7.27 -22.16
C ASP A 158 -0.22 -7.82 -22.19
N GLY A 159 -0.99 -7.56 -21.13
CA GLY A 159 -2.37 -8.03 -20.97
C GLY A 159 -2.49 -9.45 -20.43
N SER A 160 -1.38 -10.14 -20.13
CA SER A 160 -1.44 -11.46 -19.51
C SER A 160 -1.91 -11.37 -18.07
N ASN A 161 -2.75 -12.35 -17.66
CA ASN A 161 -3.34 -12.36 -16.33
C ASN A 161 -2.39 -12.92 -15.28
N ILE A 162 -2.39 -12.30 -14.10
CA ILE A 162 -1.77 -12.80 -12.87
C ILE A 162 -2.87 -13.32 -11.95
N LYS A 163 -2.74 -14.54 -11.46
CA LYS A 163 -3.72 -15.12 -10.53
C LYS A 163 -3.32 -14.88 -9.09
N ALA A 164 -4.28 -14.47 -8.27
CA ALA A 164 -4.12 -14.50 -6.82
C ALA A 164 -4.00 -15.96 -6.36
N ASN A 165 -3.02 -16.24 -5.52
CA ASN A 165 -2.70 -17.60 -5.04
C ASN A 165 -2.25 -17.55 -3.57
N LEU A 166 -3.14 -17.13 -2.67
CA LEU A 166 -2.79 -16.97 -1.27
C LEU A 166 -2.42 -18.31 -0.62
N SER A 167 -1.41 -18.25 0.20
CA SER A 167 -0.98 -19.40 1.03
C SER A 167 -2.06 -19.78 2.06
N LYS A 168 -2.10 -21.05 2.44
CA LYS A 168 -3.02 -21.62 3.43
C LYS A 168 -2.34 -21.95 4.77
N ASN A 169 -1.11 -21.46 4.98
CA ASN A 169 -0.41 -21.68 6.25
C ASN A 169 -1.20 -21.10 7.43
N LYS A 170 -1.20 -21.83 8.55
CA LYS A 170 -2.00 -21.50 9.74
C LYS A 170 -1.15 -21.21 10.98
N ASN A 171 0.06 -21.75 11.04
CA ASN A 171 0.97 -21.60 12.18
C ASN A 171 2.03 -20.57 11.86
N LEU A 172 2.33 -19.67 12.78
CA LEU A 172 3.32 -18.60 12.59
C LEU A 172 4.71 -19.13 12.16
N GLN A 173 5.16 -20.26 12.74
CA GLN A 173 6.46 -20.85 12.45
C GLN A 173 6.57 -21.40 11.02
N ASP A 174 5.43 -21.75 10.40
CA ASP A 174 5.37 -22.25 9.03
C ASP A 174 5.24 -21.10 8.01
N MET A 175 4.97 -19.88 8.49
CA MET A 175 4.74 -18.73 7.65
C MET A 175 6.03 -18.06 7.16
N ILE A 176 5.94 -17.46 5.98
CA ILE A 176 6.95 -16.58 5.42
C ILE A 176 6.53 -15.14 5.73
N LEU A 177 7.31 -14.45 6.58
CA LEU A 177 7.11 -13.04 6.85
C LEU A 177 7.68 -12.20 5.71
N VAL A 178 6.95 -11.20 5.26
CA VAL A 178 7.51 -10.07 4.50
C VAL A 178 7.63 -8.84 5.40
N THR A 179 8.75 -8.13 5.34
CA THR A 179 9.03 -6.98 6.21
C THR A 179 9.87 -5.93 5.50
N SER A 180 9.87 -4.70 6.03
CA SER A 180 10.66 -3.60 5.49
C SER A 180 12.15 -3.74 5.81
N LYS A 181 13.01 -3.28 4.89
CA LYS A 181 14.44 -3.10 5.15
C LYS A 181 14.68 -1.91 6.10
N ASN A 182 14.01 -0.80 5.82
CA ASN A 182 14.30 0.51 6.41
C ASN A 182 13.41 0.87 7.62
N HIS A 183 12.29 0.19 7.83
CA HIS A 183 11.29 0.50 8.86
C HIS A 183 11.15 -0.60 9.91
N ARG A 184 12.23 -1.34 10.19
CA ARG A 184 12.28 -2.31 11.29
C ARG A 184 12.92 -1.67 12.52
N ASN A 185 12.08 -1.31 13.51
CA ASN A 185 12.58 -0.92 14.82
C ASN A 185 13.06 -2.13 15.63
N GLU A 186 13.76 -1.90 16.73
CA GLU A 186 14.31 -2.97 17.57
C GLU A 186 13.23 -3.87 18.19
N ILE A 187 12.03 -3.35 18.42
CA ILE A 187 10.90 -4.14 18.95
C ILE A 187 10.43 -5.14 17.90
N LEU A 188 10.22 -4.68 16.66
CA LEU A 188 9.84 -5.59 15.57
C LEU A 188 10.92 -6.64 15.30
N LYS A 189 12.20 -6.28 15.35
CA LYS A 189 13.29 -7.25 15.23
C LYS A 189 13.23 -8.33 16.30
N LYS A 190 13.05 -7.93 17.58
CA LYS A 190 12.89 -8.87 18.69
C LYS A 190 11.66 -9.76 18.53
N LEU A 191 10.53 -9.20 18.10
CA LEU A 191 9.30 -9.95 17.83
C LEU A 191 9.53 -11.01 16.75
N ILE A 192 10.14 -10.65 15.63
CA ILE A 192 10.48 -11.56 14.53
C ILE A 192 11.36 -12.73 15.05
N GLN A 193 12.37 -12.42 15.85
CA GLN A 193 13.26 -13.44 16.45
C GLN A 193 12.49 -14.39 17.39
N LYS A 194 11.55 -13.87 18.19
CA LYS A 194 10.75 -14.68 19.12
C LYS A 194 9.73 -15.58 18.44
N ILE A 195 9.14 -15.12 17.34
CA ILE A 195 8.21 -15.92 16.53
C ILE A 195 8.94 -17.02 15.78
N ASN A 196 10.14 -16.75 15.28
CA ASN A 196 10.96 -17.69 14.49
C ASN A 196 10.23 -18.19 13.22
N PHE A 197 9.88 -17.26 12.34
CA PHE A 197 9.22 -17.55 11.07
C PHE A 197 10.05 -18.51 10.20
N LYS A 198 9.39 -19.31 9.36
CA LYS A 198 10.05 -20.20 8.39
C LYS A 198 11.05 -19.47 7.49
N LYS A 199 10.70 -18.26 7.06
CA LYS A 199 11.53 -17.40 6.22
C LYS A 199 11.14 -15.94 6.42
N VAL A 200 12.08 -15.03 6.20
CA VAL A 200 11.84 -13.59 6.21
C VAL A 200 12.25 -13.01 4.87
N ASN A 201 11.29 -12.50 4.11
CA ASN A 201 11.49 -11.74 2.89
C ASN A 201 11.59 -10.24 3.22
N ILE A 202 12.42 -9.51 2.48
CA ILE A 202 12.62 -8.06 2.70
C ILE A 202 12.20 -7.33 1.43
N MET A 203 11.25 -6.39 1.57
CA MET A 203 10.75 -5.56 0.48
C MET A 203 10.53 -4.13 0.96
N GLY A 204 10.67 -3.14 0.06
CA GLY A 204 10.14 -1.79 0.20
C GLY A 204 8.62 -1.77 0.10
N SER A 205 8.00 -0.64 -0.13
CA SER A 205 6.57 -0.48 -0.42
C SER A 205 5.60 -1.39 0.35
N ILE A 206 4.50 -0.89 0.88
CA ILE A 206 3.44 -1.73 1.47
C ILE A 206 2.71 -2.47 0.34
N GLY A 207 2.47 -1.82 -0.80
CA GLY A 207 1.87 -2.46 -1.97
C GLY A 207 2.66 -3.67 -2.47
N CYS A 208 3.99 -3.56 -2.59
CA CYS A 208 4.85 -4.69 -2.96
C CYS A 208 4.76 -5.85 -1.97
N LYS A 209 4.72 -5.57 -0.66
CA LYS A 209 4.56 -6.59 0.39
C LYS A 209 3.22 -7.29 0.29
N ILE A 210 2.14 -6.55 0.13
CA ILE A 210 0.79 -7.12 0.01
C ILE A 210 0.65 -7.89 -1.30
N ALA A 211 1.18 -7.40 -2.41
CA ALA A 211 1.21 -8.16 -3.67
C ALA A 211 1.98 -9.48 -3.52
N SER A 212 3.09 -9.51 -2.76
CA SER A 212 3.82 -10.76 -2.49
C SER A 212 2.97 -11.77 -1.69
N ILE A 213 2.08 -11.31 -0.79
CA ILE A 213 1.12 -12.16 -0.09
C ILE A 213 0.07 -12.67 -1.07
N VAL A 214 -0.47 -11.80 -1.92
CA VAL A 214 -1.49 -12.17 -2.93
C VAL A 214 -0.95 -13.20 -3.94
N ARG A 215 0.34 -13.11 -4.31
CA ARG A 215 1.01 -14.12 -5.16
C ARG A 215 1.37 -15.41 -4.44
N GLY A 216 1.27 -15.47 -3.09
CA GLY A 216 1.65 -16.63 -2.29
C GLY A 216 3.16 -16.78 -2.05
N GLU A 217 3.94 -15.74 -2.28
CA GLU A 217 5.39 -15.68 -2.01
C GLU A 217 5.67 -15.38 -0.53
N SER A 218 4.72 -14.79 0.16
CA SER A 218 4.74 -14.49 1.59
C SER A 218 3.37 -14.79 2.19
N ASP A 219 3.32 -14.95 3.52
CA ASP A 219 2.10 -15.30 4.24
C ASP A 219 1.59 -14.17 5.11
N ILE A 220 2.51 -13.35 5.64
CA ILE A 220 2.20 -12.37 6.66
C ILE A 220 3.09 -11.13 6.55
N TYR A 221 2.49 -9.96 6.82
CA TYR A 221 3.18 -8.70 7.04
C TYR A 221 2.79 -8.13 8.40
N ILE A 222 3.77 -7.64 9.15
CA ILE A 222 3.57 -6.96 10.44
C ILE A 222 4.16 -5.57 10.34
N CYS A 223 3.31 -4.56 10.50
CA CYS A 223 3.71 -3.17 10.68
C CYS A 223 3.63 -2.82 12.16
N LEU A 224 4.70 -2.24 12.71
CA LEU A 224 4.76 -1.85 14.12
C LEU A 224 5.22 -0.40 14.23
N SER A 225 4.29 0.48 14.58
CA SER A 225 4.53 1.90 14.83
C SER A 225 4.61 2.16 16.33
N LEU A 226 5.64 2.90 16.76
CA LEU A 226 5.79 3.27 18.17
C LEU A 226 5.01 4.54 18.48
N PRO A 227 4.45 4.67 19.70
CA PRO A 227 3.80 5.91 20.13
C PRO A 227 4.74 7.12 19.98
N GLY A 228 4.23 8.19 19.39
CA GLY A 228 4.98 9.44 19.14
C GLY A 228 6.08 9.35 18.07
N LYS A 229 6.09 8.29 17.26
CA LYS A 229 6.94 8.15 16.09
C LYS A 229 6.09 8.19 14.81
N SER A 230 6.72 8.50 13.68
CA SER A 230 6.08 8.46 12.38
C SER A 230 5.43 7.09 12.13
N SER A 231 4.20 7.11 11.66
CA SER A 231 3.39 5.94 11.30
C SER A 231 3.02 5.99 9.83
N PRO A 232 2.76 4.85 9.20
CA PRO A 232 2.14 4.83 7.88
C PRO A 232 0.82 5.61 7.89
N LYS A 233 0.43 6.07 6.73
CA LYS A 233 -0.77 6.88 6.53
C LYS A 233 -1.87 6.09 5.81
N ASP A 234 -3.01 6.71 5.63
CA ASP A 234 -4.15 6.11 4.95
C ASP A 234 -3.81 5.66 3.53
N TRP A 235 -3.03 6.45 2.79
CA TRP A 235 -2.63 6.14 1.41
C TRP A 235 -1.67 4.95 1.30
N ASP A 236 -0.89 4.66 2.35
CA ASP A 236 -0.04 3.46 2.39
C ASP A 236 -0.87 2.16 2.44
N PHE A 237 -2.08 2.19 3.03
CA PHE A 237 -2.86 0.99 3.33
C PHE A 237 -4.16 0.85 2.54
N ALA A 238 -4.81 1.92 2.08
CA ALA A 238 -6.15 1.84 1.51
C ALA A 238 -6.23 0.87 0.30
N ALA A 239 -5.38 1.05 -0.70
CA ALA A 239 -5.37 0.16 -1.86
C ALA A 239 -4.86 -1.26 -1.52
N PRO A 240 -3.73 -1.42 -0.80
CA PRO A 240 -3.28 -2.74 -0.34
C PRO A 240 -4.31 -3.52 0.47
N GLU A 241 -5.08 -2.86 1.35
CA GLU A 241 -6.16 -3.50 2.11
C GLU A 241 -7.26 -4.01 1.18
N ALA A 242 -7.74 -3.18 0.24
CA ALA A 242 -8.77 -3.57 -0.71
C ALA A 242 -8.34 -4.80 -1.52
N ILE A 243 -7.11 -4.81 -2.03
CA ILE A 243 -6.52 -5.92 -2.80
C ILE A 243 -6.46 -7.20 -1.96
N LEU A 244 -5.89 -7.14 -0.77
CA LEU A 244 -5.71 -8.34 0.05
C LEU A 244 -7.04 -8.93 0.51
N LYS A 245 -8.00 -8.10 0.91
CA LYS A 245 -9.35 -8.56 1.29
C LYS A 245 -10.07 -9.21 0.13
N ALA A 246 -10.04 -8.62 -1.06
CA ALA A 246 -10.65 -9.19 -2.25
C ALA A 246 -10.00 -10.53 -2.66
N ALA A 247 -8.72 -10.74 -2.34
CA ALA A 247 -8.02 -11.99 -2.55
C ALA A 247 -8.36 -13.08 -1.52
N GLY A 248 -9.04 -12.73 -0.40
CA GLY A 248 -9.40 -13.66 0.68
C GLY A 248 -8.46 -13.64 1.88
N GLY A 249 -7.53 -12.68 1.92
CA GLY A 249 -6.70 -12.39 3.09
C GLY A 249 -7.36 -11.37 4.03
N ALA A 250 -6.60 -10.88 5.01
CA ALA A 250 -7.08 -9.90 5.98
C ALA A 250 -5.99 -8.89 6.36
N ILE A 251 -6.41 -7.66 6.63
CA ILE A 251 -5.62 -6.61 7.30
C ILE A 251 -6.45 -6.04 8.45
N THR A 252 -5.89 -6.05 9.66
CA THR A 252 -6.50 -5.45 10.87
C THR A 252 -5.43 -4.90 11.80
N THR A 253 -5.85 -4.17 12.83
CA THR A 253 -5.01 -3.99 14.01
C THR A 253 -4.76 -5.34 14.70
N LEU A 254 -3.79 -5.39 15.61
CA LEU A 254 -3.51 -6.60 16.41
C LEU A 254 -4.75 -7.08 17.20
N ASP A 255 -5.64 -6.17 17.57
CA ASP A 255 -6.88 -6.44 18.31
C ASP A 255 -8.09 -6.70 17.39
N PHE A 256 -7.85 -7.10 16.14
CA PHE A 256 -8.87 -7.43 15.13
C PHE A 256 -9.79 -6.29 14.72
N GLN A 257 -9.46 -5.06 15.04
CA GLN A 257 -10.27 -3.95 14.59
C GLN A 257 -9.91 -3.61 13.14
N PRO A 258 -10.90 -3.31 12.30
CA PRO A 258 -10.66 -2.77 10.98
C PRO A 258 -9.81 -1.50 11.06
N LEU A 259 -9.02 -1.23 10.04
CA LEU A 259 -8.33 0.04 9.92
C LEU A 259 -9.37 1.16 9.77
N THR A 260 -9.12 2.30 10.41
CA THR A 260 -9.98 3.49 10.34
C THR A 260 -9.29 4.54 9.50
N TYR A 261 -9.93 4.91 8.39
CA TYR A 261 -9.46 5.93 7.46
C TYR A 261 -10.10 7.29 7.74
N GLY A 262 -9.52 8.36 7.19
CA GLY A 262 -10.05 9.71 7.32
C GLY A 262 -9.87 10.36 8.70
N LYS A 263 -8.95 9.85 9.52
CA LYS A 263 -8.57 10.51 10.78
C LYS A 263 -7.86 11.84 10.51
N PRO A 264 -7.89 12.80 11.44
CA PRO A 264 -7.33 14.14 11.20
C PRO A 264 -5.85 14.18 10.75
N ASN A 265 -5.05 13.20 11.17
CA ASN A 265 -3.63 13.09 10.80
C ASN A 265 -3.35 11.94 9.81
N PHE A 266 -4.40 11.23 9.36
CA PHE A 266 -4.35 10.08 8.46
C PHE A 266 -3.49 8.91 8.94
N GLU A 267 -3.08 8.87 10.21
CA GLU A 267 -2.13 7.88 10.73
C GLU A 267 -2.76 6.52 11.02
N GLN A 268 -2.06 5.49 10.58
CA GLN A 268 -2.33 4.09 10.92
C GLN A 268 -1.35 3.63 12.00
N ASN A 269 -1.72 3.87 13.26
CA ASN A 269 -0.87 3.67 14.43
C ASN A 269 -0.94 2.26 15.02
N GLY A 270 0.04 1.92 15.85
CA GLY A 270 0.07 0.68 16.61
C GLY A 270 0.64 -0.51 15.83
N ILE A 271 0.07 -1.68 16.05
CA ILE A 271 0.47 -2.90 15.36
C ILE A 271 -0.63 -3.28 14.38
N ILE A 272 -0.26 -3.36 13.10
CA ILE A 272 -1.13 -3.80 12.01
C ILE A 272 -0.59 -5.12 11.51
N VAL A 273 -1.49 -6.08 11.33
CA VAL A 273 -1.19 -7.41 10.80
C VAL A 273 -1.96 -7.62 9.51
N ALA A 274 -1.25 -8.01 8.45
CA ALA A 274 -1.83 -8.50 7.21
C ALA A 274 -1.49 -9.97 7.06
N SER A 275 -2.45 -10.83 6.71
CA SER A 275 -2.22 -12.25 6.49
C SER A 275 -2.96 -12.80 5.28
N SER A 276 -2.42 -13.86 4.71
CA SER A 276 -2.93 -14.53 3.51
C SER A 276 -4.28 -15.24 3.71
N ASN A 277 -4.76 -15.38 4.94
CA ASN A 277 -5.95 -16.21 5.22
C ASN A 277 -6.86 -15.56 6.25
N LEU A 278 -8.02 -15.07 5.79
CA LEU A 278 -9.04 -14.45 6.64
C LEU A 278 -9.51 -15.38 7.78
N VAL A 279 -9.68 -16.68 7.51
CA VAL A 279 -10.22 -17.63 8.50
C VAL A 279 -9.29 -17.83 9.69
N THR A 280 -7.98 -17.80 9.46
CA THR A 280 -6.97 -18.00 10.51
C THR A 280 -6.39 -16.70 11.06
N HIS A 281 -6.74 -15.55 10.48
CA HIS A 281 -6.17 -14.26 10.82
C HIS A 281 -6.28 -13.92 12.30
N MET A 282 -7.45 -14.14 12.90
CA MET A 282 -7.68 -13.93 14.33
C MET A 282 -6.71 -14.73 15.19
N ASN A 283 -6.54 -16.01 14.90
CA ASN A 283 -5.62 -16.87 15.65
C ASN A 283 -4.16 -16.42 15.50
N VAL A 284 -3.77 -15.97 14.30
CA VAL A 284 -2.43 -15.41 14.04
C VAL A 284 -2.17 -14.17 14.91
N CYS A 285 -3.12 -13.24 14.95
CA CYS A 285 -2.97 -12.04 15.80
C CYS A 285 -2.92 -12.39 17.28
N LEU A 286 -3.74 -13.34 17.76
CA LEU A 286 -3.69 -13.80 19.17
C LEU A 286 -2.32 -14.39 19.51
N GLN A 287 -1.76 -15.25 18.68
CA GLN A 287 -0.42 -15.78 18.89
C GLN A 287 0.66 -14.69 18.94
N ILE A 288 0.57 -13.68 18.06
CA ILE A 288 1.48 -12.52 18.08
C ILE A 288 1.32 -11.75 19.39
N LYS A 289 0.08 -11.51 19.82
CA LYS A 289 -0.23 -10.79 21.06
C LYS A 289 0.33 -11.51 22.29
N GLU A 290 0.11 -12.82 22.39
CA GLU A 290 0.67 -13.65 23.47
C GLU A 290 2.22 -13.58 23.54
N ILE A 291 2.90 -13.58 22.39
CA ILE A 291 4.36 -13.46 22.34
C ILE A 291 4.81 -12.07 22.82
N ILE A 292 4.10 -11.00 22.40
CA ILE A 292 4.37 -9.63 22.82
C ILE A 292 4.22 -9.50 24.34
N GLU A 293 3.13 -9.99 24.91
CA GLU A 293 2.83 -9.96 26.34
C GLU A 293 3.86 -10.78 27.13
N LYS A 294 4.10 -12.02 26.74
CA LYS A 294 5.07 -12.92 27.39
C LYS A 294 6.47 -12.32 27.49
N HIS A 295 6.87 -11.54 26.50
CA HIS A 295 8.23 -10.97 26.42
C HIS A 295 8.26 -9.45 26.69
N ASN A 296 7.13 -8.84 27.05
CA ASN A 296 6.97 -7.41 27.29
C ASN A 296 7.62 -6.54 26.19
N LEU A 297 7.32 -6.88 24.94
CA LEU A 297 7.98 -6.27 23.78
C LEU A 297 7.38 -4.93 23.37
N TYR A 298 6.10 -4.69 23.63
CA TYR A 298 5.38 -3.49 23.19
C TYR A 298 4.33 -3.12 24.25
N PRO A 299 4.16 -1.83 24.58
CA PRO A 299 3.12 -1.43 25.54
C PRO A 299 1.73 -1.63 24.90
N LEU A 300 1.17 -2.82 25.08
CA LEU A 300 -0.23 -3.05 24.77
C LEU A 300 -1.05 -2.27 25.79
N LYS A 301 -1.92 -1.37 25.32
CA LYS A 301 -2.89 -0.73 26.22
C LYS A 301 -3.78 -1.82 26.78
N GLY A 302 -3.82 -1.92 28.11
CA GLY A 302 -4.78 -2.72 28.82
C GLY A 302 -6.20 -2.20 28.64
#